data_e1d281479d781b422704431cca2c34b0
#
_entry.id   e1d281479d781b422704431cca2c34b0
#
_cell.length_a   1.000
_cell.length_b   1.000
_cell.length_c   1.000
_cell.angle_alpha   90.00
_cell.angle_beta   90.00
_cell.angle_gamma   90.00
#
_symmetry.space_group_name_H-M   'P 1'
#
loop_
_entity.id
_entity.type
_entity.pdbx_description
1 polymer ?
#
loop_
_entity_poly.entity_id
_entity_poly.type
_entity_poly.pdbx_seq_one_letter_code
_entity_poly.pdbx_strand_id
1 'polypeptide(L)'
;TWLPDAHTAAPTVGSVLLAAILLKLGSYGFVRIALPILPEQAKAWAPAIAILSAIGIIYGSLACLAQTDLKRLIAFSSVGHMGFVMLGISSLTSIGINAAMIGMVAHGIITGLLFFISGSMAHTYHTRDMGRLGGNMKLLPKTGALLGFTAMASLGLPGLAGFWGEFMALLGAYNPLSGLNITVFRTSMVAGAIGTVLTAGYLLWMLQRVNLGEPKEEW
;
A
#
# COMPACT_ATOMS: atom_id res chain seq x y z
N THR A 1 -4.84 -9.45 -8.69
CA THR A 1 -6.19 -9.40 -9.24
C THR A 1 -7.24 -9.97 -8.30
N TRP A 2 -7.07 -11.18 -7.74
CA TRP A 2 -8.02 -11.81 -6.80
C TRP A 2 -8.09 -11.13 -5.42
N LEU A 3 -7.01 -10.48 -4.98
CA LEU A 3 -6.84 -9.96 -3.63
C LEU A 3 -7.89 -8.91 -3.24
N PRO A 4 -8.20 -7.88 -4.06
CA PRO A 4 -9.21 -6.89 -3.70
C PRO A 4 -10.62 -7.48 -3.56
N ASP A 5 -10.97 -8.46 -4.37
CA ASP A 5 -12.27 -9.15 -4.29
C ASP A 5 -12.35 -10.03 -3.04
N ALA A 6 -11.27 -10.73 -2.69
CA ALA A 6 -11.16 -11.49 -1.45
C ALA A 6 -11.36 -10.59 -0.21
N HIS A 7 -10.69 -9.41 -0.17
CA HIS A 7 -10.86 -8.44 0.90
C HIS A 7 -12.30 -7.93 1.00
N THR A 8 -12.93 -7.67 -0.14
CA THR A 8 -14.29 -7.12 -0.18
C THR A 8 -15.32 -8.12 0.32
N ALA A 9 -15.16 -9.40 -0.05
CA ALA A 9 -16.04 -10.49 0.38
C ALA A 9 -15.82 -10.93 1.84
N ALA A 10 -14.57 -10.85 2.34
CA ALA A 10 -14.23 -11.29 3.69
C ALA A 10 -14.86 -10.40 4.78
N PRO A 11 -15.15 -10.93 5.97
CA PRO A 11 -15.49 -10.10 7.13
C PRO A 11 -14.29 -9.20 7.52
N THR A 12 -14.55 -8.15 8.31
CA THR A 12 -13.51 -7.17 8.68
C THR A 12 -12.26 -7.81 9.28
N VAL A 13 -12.44 -8.75 10.22
CA VAL A 13 -11.33 -9.48 10.87
C VAL A 13 -10.51 -10.26 9.84
N GLY A 14 -11.17 -10.94 8.90
CA GLY A 14 -10.51 -11.67 7.82
C GLY A 14 -9.68 -10.75 6.92
N SER A 15 -10.21 -9.57 6.59
CA SER A 15 -9.46 -8.57 5.81
C SER A 15 -8.25 -8.02 6.56
N VAL A 16 -8.38 -7.79 7.89
CA VAL A 16 -7.27 -7.35 8.73
C VAL A 16 -6.16 -8.39 8.76
N LEU A 17 -6.47 -9.66 9.04
CA LEU A 17 -5.47 -10.74 9.06
C LEU A 17 -4.81 -10.92 7.70
N LEU A 18 -5.58 -10.89 6.62
CA LEU A 18 -5.07 -11.04 5.27
C LEU A 18 -4.12 -9.89 4.90
N ALA A 19 -4.51 -8.65 5.17
CA ALA A 19 -3.71 -7.48 4.84
C ALA A 19 -2.51 -7.30 5.78
N ALA A 20 -2.71 -7.44 7.09
CA ALA A 20 -1.66 -7.17 8.07
C ALA A 20 -0.56 -8.24 8.07
N ILE A 21 -0.89 -9.51 7.92
CA ILE A 21 0.03 -10.63 8.13
C ILE A 21 0.24 -11.45 6.85
N LEU A 22 -0.82 -12.03 6.29
CA LEU A 22 -0.69 -13.05 5.24
C LEU A 22 0.00 -12.52 3.97
N LEU A 23 -0.29 -11.29 3.56
CA LEU A 23 0.39 -10.63 2.45
C LEU A 23 1.91 -10.57 2.63
N LYS A 24 2.38 -10.38 3.87
CA LYS A 24 3.80 -10.26 4.20
C LYS A 24 4.53 -11.59 4.25
N LEU A 25 3.83 -12.69 4.48
CA LEU A 25 4.43 -14.02 4.44
C LEU A 25 5.04 -14.31 3.07
N GLY A 26 4.38 -13.90 1.97
CA GLY A 26 4.92 -14.04 0.62
C GLY A 26 6.21 -13.24 0.41
N SER A 27 6.18 -11.95 0.70
CA SER A 27 7.36 -11.08 0.53
C SER A 27 8.50 -11.43 1.51
N TYR A 28 8.18 -11.82 2.75
CA TYR A 28 9.15 -12.34 3.70
C TYR A 28 9.78 -13.65 3.21
N GLY A 29 8.99 -14.53 2.59
CA GLY A 29 9.47 -15.74 1.96
C GLY A 29 10.50 -15.48 0.86
N PHE A 30 10.32 -14.42 0.06
CA PHE A 30 11.36 -13.99 -0.88
C PHE A 30 12.66 -13.64 -0.17
N VAL A 31 12.61 -12.79 0.85
CA VAL A 31 13.80 -12.32 1.57
C VAL A 31 14.49 -13.45 2.34
N ARG A 32 13.71 -14.29 3.03
CA ARG A 32 14.26 -15.25 3.99
C ARG A 32 14.56 -16.62 3.37
N ILE A 33 13.86 -16.99 2.31
CA ILE A 33 13.95 -18.32 1.70
C ILE A 33 14.53 -18.22 0.29
N ALA A 34 13.86 -17.50 -0.62
CA ALA A 34 14.24 -17.53 -2.03
C ALA A 34 15.62 -16.91 -2.30
N LEU A 35 15.90 -15.74 -1.75
CA LEU A 35 17.18 -15.05 -1.95
C LEU A 35 18.38 -15.83 -1.40
N PRO A 36 18.33 -16.39 -0.17
CA PRO A 36 19.47 -17.17 0.34
C PRO A 36 19.70 -18.51 -0.37
N ILE A 37 18.62 -19.19 -0.80
CA ILE A 37 18.72 -20.51 -1.43
C ILE A 37 19.08 -20.43 -2.91
N LEU A 38 18.58 -19.39 -3.62
CA LEU A 38 18.71 -19.26 -5.07
C LEU A 38 19.28 -17.88 -5.48
N PRO A 39 20.48 -17.51 -5.03
CA PRO A 39 21.02 -16.15 -5.25
C PRO A 39 21.26 -15.83 -6.73
N GLU A 40 21.68 -16.78 -7.53
CA GLU A 40 21.92 -16.56 -8.97
C GLU A 40 20.60 -16.39 -9.74
N GLN A 41 19.59 -17.18 -9.43
CA GLN A 41 18.27 -17.05 -10.01
C GLN A 41 17.58 -15.74 -9.57
N ALA A 42 17.81 -15.33 -8.33
CA ALA A 42 17.34 -14.05 -7.83
C ALA A 42 17.91 -12.87 -8.65
N LYS A 43 19.22 -12.89 -8.99
CA LYS A 43 19.83 -11.90 -9.88
C LYS A 43 19.23 -11.94 -11.29
N ALA A 44 19.02 -13.13 -11.84
CA ALA A 44 18.47 -13.30 -13.18
C ALA A 44 17.05 -12.75 -13.30
N TRP A 45 16.21 -12.96 -12.28
CA TRP A 45 14.80 -12.54 -12.26
C TRP A 45 14.59 -11.13 -11.67
N ALA A 46 15.58 -10.53 -11.03
CA ALA A 46 15.48 -9.22 -10.40
C ALA A 46 14.94 -8.10 -11.34
N PRO A 47 15.37 -7.98 -12.61
CA PRO A 47 14.82 -6.99 -13.52
C PRO A 47 13.33 -7.22 -13.84
N ALA A 48 12.90 -8.47 -14.01
CA ALA A 48 11.51 -8.80 -14.25
C ALA A 48 10.63 -8.46 -13.04
N ILE A 49 11.11 -8.76 -11.83
CA ILE A 49 10.42 -8.41 -10.58
C ILE A 49 10.33 -6.89 -10.43
N ALA A 50 11.38 -6.13 -10.78
CA ALA A 50 11.35 -4.66 -10.73
C ALA A 50 10.28 -4.09 -11.67
N ILE A 51 10.17 -4.61 -12.89
CA ILE A 51 9.13 -4.20 -13.86
C ILE A 51 7.73 -4.52 -13.33
N LEU A 52 7.51 -5.74 -12.85
CA LEU A 52 6.21 -6.15 -12.28
C LEU A 52 5.84 -5.30 -11.07
N SER A 53 6.82 -4.94 -10.24
CA SER A 53 6.63 -4.04 -9.11
C SER A 53 6.18 -2.65 -9.55
N ALA A 54 6.84 -2.07 -10.55
CA ALA A 54 6.48 -0.78 -11.11
C ALA A 54 5.05 -0.79 -11.71
N ILE A 55 4.71 -1.85 -12.45
CA ILE A 55 3.35 -2.05 -12.97
C ILE A 55 2.35 -2.13 -11.81
N GLY A 56 2.66 -2.90 -10.76
CA GLY A 56 1.80 -3.03 -9.58
C GLY A 56 1.56 -1.71 -8.86
N ILE A 57 2.60 -0.87 -8.72
CA ILE A 57 2.50 0.45 -8.09
C ILE A 57 1.55 1.35 -8.90
N ILE A 58 1.77 1.48 -10.20
CA ILE A 58 0.94 2.35 -11.07
C ILE A 58 -0.48 1.80 -11.19
N TYR A 59 -0.63 0.51 -11.49
CA TYR A 59 -1.93 -0.13 -11.63
C TYR A 59 -2.75 -0.04 -10.33
N GLY A 60 -2.14 -0.35 -9.17
CA GLY A 60 -2.81 -0.29 -7.87
C GLY A 60 -3.31 1.12 -7.57
N SER A 61 -2.48 2.13 -7.80
CA SER A 61 -2.82 3.54 -7.56
C SER A 61 -3.94 4.04 -8.48
N LEU A 62 -3.89 3.73 -9.77
CA LEU A 62 -4.95 4.09 -10.73
C LEU A 62 -6.26 3.35 -10.41
N ALA A 63 -6.17 2.08 -10.03
CA ALA A 63 -7.35 1.32 -9.62
C ALA A 63 -8.01 1.89 -8.37
N CYS A 64 -7.25 2.45 -7.41
CA CYS A 64 -7.78 3.14 -6.24
C CYS A 64 -8.63 4.36 -6.64
N LEU A 65 -8.18 5.16 -7.60
CA LEU A 65 -8.92 6.34 -8.08
C LEU A 65 -10.28 5.98 -8.71
N ALA A 66 -10.42 4.77 -9.22
CA ALA A 66 -11.65 4.28 -9.83
C ALA A 66 -12.64 3.64 -8.83
N GLN A 67 -12.26 3.49 -7.54
CA GLN A 67 -13.13 2.84 -6.57
C GLN A 67 -14.14 3.79 -5.94
N THR A 68 -15.34 3.26 -5.69
CA THR A 68 -16.39 3.92 -4.89
C THR A 68 -16.56 3.31 -3.51
N ASP A 69 -16.17 2.05 -3.33
CA ASP A 69 -16.20 1.32 -2.05
C ASP A 69 -14.90 1.57 -1.27
N LEU A 70 -15.03 2.10 -0.04
CA LEU A 70 -13.89 2.41 0.83
C LEU A 70 -13.02 1.18 1.13
N LYS A 71 -13.62 0.04 1.40
CA LYS A 71 -12.90 -1.20 1.71
C LYS A 71 -12.12 -1.69 0.49
N ARG A 72 -12.71 -1.57 -0.70
CA ARG A 72 -12.07 -1.98 -1.95
C ARG A 72 -10.92 -1.04 -2.35
N LEU A 73 -11.06 0.26 -2.09
CA LEU A 73 -9.96 1.23 -2.26
C LEU A 73 -8.75 0.84 -1.40
N ILE A 74 -8.96 0.55 -0.09
CA ILE A 74 -7.89 0.13 0.82
C ILE A 74 -7.25 -1.19 0.33
N ALA A 75 -8.03 -2.11 -0.23
CA ALA A 75 -7.50 -3.36 -0.78
C ALA A 75 -6.60 -3.12 -2.01
N PHE A 76 -6.99 -2.25 -2.94
CA PHE A 76 -6.15 -1.88 -4.08
C PHE A 76 -4.90 -1.09 -3.69
N SER A 77 -4.98 -0.25 -2.64
CA SER A 77 -3.80 0.46 -2.13
C SER A 77 -2.69 -0.50 -1.69
N SER A 78 -3.08 -1.66 -1.13
CA SER A 78 -2.12 -2.71 -0.76
C SER A 78 -1.34 -3.26 -1.95
N VAL A 79 -1.93 -3.30 -3.15
CA VAL A 79 -1.21 -3.73 -4.37
C VAL A 79 -0.08 -2.75 -4.68
N GLY A 80 -0.34 -1.45 -4.59
CA GLY A 80 0.67 -0.41 -4.79
C GLY A 80 1.80 -0.47 -3.75
N HIS A 81 1.45 -0.49 -2.46
CA HIS A 81 2.44 -0.52 -1.38
C HIS A 81 3.31 -1.79 -1.39
N MET A 82 2.71 -2.95 -1.67
CA MET A 82 3.48 -4.19 -1.82
C MET A 82 4.35 -4.17 -3.09
N GLY A 83 3.99 -3.38 -4.10
CA GLY A 83 4.86 -3.07 -5.23
C GLY A 83 6.17 -2.42 -4.79
N PHE A 84 6.14 -1.43 -3.88
CA PHE A 84 7.36 -0.83 -3.32
C PHE A 84 8.20 -1.84 -2.53
N VAL A 85 7.56 -2.71 -1.76
CA VAL A 85 8.25 -3.79 -1.05
C VAL A 85 9.00 -4.70 -2.03
N MET A 86 8.36 -5.13 -3.10
CA MET A 86 8.96 -6.00 -4.11
C MET A 86 10.03 -5.27 -4.93
N LEU A 87 9.86 -3.97 -5.21
CA LEU A 87 10.87 -3.14 -5.85
C LEU A 87 12.14 -3.07 -5.00
N GLY A 88 11.99 -2.87 -3.69
CA GLY A 88 13.10 -2.90 -2.73
C GLY A 88 13.83 -4.25 -2.73
N ILE A 89 13.08 -5.36 -2.65
CA ILE A 89 13.65 -6.73 -2.69
C ILE A 89 14.41 -6.96 -3.99
N SER A 90 13.85 -6.58 -5.13
CA SER A 90 14.45 -6.81 -6.44
C SER A 90 15.77 -6.07 -6.65
N SER A 91 16.02 -4.97 -5.94
CA SER A 91 17.28 -4.23 -6.02
C SER A 91 18.50 -5.03 -5.53
N LEU A 92 18.27 -6.07 -4.73
CA LEU A 92 19.27 -6.96 -4.11
C LEU A 92 20.33 -6.19 -3.29
N THR A 93 20.00 -5.00 -2.82
CA THR A 93 20.88 -4.16 -1.99
C THR A 93 20.43 -4.21 -0.53
N SER A 94 21.34 -3.97 0.40
CA SER A 94 21.00 -3.87 1.83
C SER A 94 19.95 -2.78 2.08
N ILE A 95 20.04 -1.64 1.38
CA ILE A 95 19.07 -0.55 1.49
C ILE A 95 17.68 -1.02 1.05
N GLY A 96 17.59 -1.66 -0.12
CA GLY A 96 16.32 -2.14 -0.66
C GLY A 96 15.69 -3.26 0.17
N ILE A 97 16.50 -4.19 0.71
CA ILE A 97 16.00 -5.25 1.59
C ILE A 97 15.51 -4.67 2.91
N ASN A 98 16.25 -3.74 3.52
CA ASN A 98 15.81 -3.05 4.73
C ASN A 98 14.54 -2.22 4.49
N ALA A 99 14.44 -1.54 3.34
CA ALA A 99 13.23 -0.86 2.91
C ALA A 99 12.03 -1.80 2.85
N ALA A 100 12.22 -2.98 2.25
CA ALA A 100 11.16 -3.99 2.18
C ALA A 100 10.72 -4.47 3.57
N MET A 101 11.67 -4.73 4.48
CA MET A 101 11.35 -5.15 5.85
C MET A 101 10.56 -4.08 6.62
N ILE A 102 11.02 -2.82 6.58
CA ILE A 102 10.32 -1.70 7.21
C ILE A 102 8.94 -1.50 6.53
N GLY A 103 8.90 -1.55 5.20
CA GLY A 103 7.67 -1.42 4.42
C GLY A 103 6.64 -2.50 4.76
N MET A 104 7.05 -3.76 4.92
CA MET A 104 6.17 -4.85 5.35
C MET A 104 5.54 -4.58 6.72
N VAL A 105 6.33 -4.16 7.71
CA VAL A 105 5.85 -3.87 9.07
C VAL A 105 4.93 -2.65 9.06
N ALA A 106 5.37 -1.55 8.46
CA ALA A 106 4.60 -0.32 8.36
C ALA A 106 3.25 -0.54 7.67
N HIS A 107 3.26 -1.15 6.48
CA HIS A 107 2.04 -1.46 5.75
C HIS A 107 1.11 -2.40 6.56
N GLY A 108 1.66 -3.39 7.29
CA GLY A 108 0.86 -4.29 8.13
C GLY A 108 0.04 -3.53 9.17
N ILE A 109 0.67 -2.64 9.90
CA ILE A 109 0.03 -1.84 10.96
C ILE A 109 -0.95 -0.83 10.34
N ILE A 110 -0.50 -0.05 9.36
CA ILE A 110 -1.29 1.00 8.72
C ILE A 110 -2.54 0.42 8.05
N THR A 111 -2.38 -0.59 7.21
CA THR A 111 -3.50 -1.17 6.46
C THR A 111 -4.42 -1.97 7.36
N GLY A 112 -3.89 -2.65 8.39
CA GLY A 112 -4.68 -3.29 9.42
C GLY A 112 -5.62 -2.29 10.10
N LEU A 113 -5.11 -1.13 10.51
CA LEU A 113 -5.91 -0.08 11.11
C LEU A 113 -6.93 0.52 10.12
N LEU A 114 -6.57 0.75 8.86
CA LEU A 114 -7.50 1.22 7.83
C LEU A 114 -8.67 0.24 7.63
N PHE A 115 -8.42 -1.07 7.60
CA PHE A 115 -9.49 -2.05 7.52
C PHE A 115 -10.36 -2.10 8.77
N PHE A 116 -9.80 -1.93 9.97
CA PHE A 116 -10.59 -1.81 11.21
C PHE A 116 -11.49 -0.59 11.17
N ILE A 117 -10.97 0.57 10.79
CA ILE A 117 -11.74 1.81 10.68
C ILE A 117 -12.84 1.66 9.63
N SER A 118 -12.52 1.15 8.44
CA SER A 118 -13.50 0.90 7.38
C SER A 118 -14.60 -0.08 7.83
N GLY A 119 -14.23 -1.11 8.58
CA GLY A 119 -15.20 -2.06 9.15
C GLY A 119 -16.10 -1.42 10.22
N SER A 120 -15.53 -0.61 11.12
CA SER A 120 -16.28 0.13 12.12
C SER A 120 -17.27 1.10 11.47
N MET A 121 -16.82 1.85 10.46
CA MET A 121 -17.68 2.77 9.70
C MET A 121 -18.81 2.01 8.99
N ALA A 122 -18.48 0.89 8.33
CA ALA A 122 -19.49 0.06 7.67
C ALA A 122 -20.54 -0.49 8.63
N HIS A 123 -20.16 -0.78 9.88
CA HIS A 123 -21.09 -1.21 10.92
C HIS A 123 -21.98 -0.06 11.41
N THR A 124 -21.42 1.14 11.54
CA THR A 124 -22.16 2.32 12.04
C THR A 124 -23.08 2.89 10.96
N TYR A 125 -22.59 3.05 9.74
CA TYR A 125 -23.33 3.69 8.64
C TYR A 125 -24.03 2.70 7.71
N HIS A 126 -23.94 1.41 7.95
CA HIS A 126 -24.50 0.35 7.11
C HIS A 126 -24.18 0.47 5.61
N THR A 127 -23.12 1.20 5.29
CA THR A 127 -22.64 1.40 3.91
C THR A 127 -21.12 1.53 3.86
N ARG A 128 -20.54 1.21 2.70
CA ARG A 128 -19.12 1.40 2.39
C ARG A 128 -18.93 2.34 1.21
N ASP A 129 -20.02 2.81 0.63
CA ASP A 129 -20.00 3.72 -0.51
C ASP A 129 -19.52 5.11 -0.09
N MET A 130 -18.35 5.51 -0.58
CA MET A 130 -17.78 6.84 -0.30
C MET A 130 -18.63 7.98 -0.89
N GLY A 131 -19.49 7.68 -1.85
CA GLY A 131 -20.46 8.64 -2.39
C GLY A 131 -21.53 9.04 -1.37
N ARG A 132 -21.93 8.12 -0.49
CA ARG A 132 -22.90 8.31 0.59
C ARG A 132 -22.26 8.79 1.89
N LEU A 133 -21.02 8.34 2.17
CA LEU A 133 -20.24 8.80 3.32
C LEU A 133 -19.86 10.28 3.16
N GLY A 134 -19.66 10.98 4.26
CA GLY A 134 -19.20 12.37 4.31
C GLY A 134 -19.32 12.93 5.71
N GLY A 135 -18.48 13.91 6.06
CA GLY A 135 -18.52 14.59 7.35
C GLY A 135 -18.19 13.69 8.54
N ASN A 136 -17.49 12.57 8.33
CA ASN A 136 -17.15 11.63 9.41
C ASN A 136 -16.40 12.31 10.56
N MET A 137 -15.59 13.33 10.26
CA MET A 137 -14.89 14.12 11.28
C MET A 137 -15.88 14.88 12.21
N LYS A 138 -17.05 15.25 11.72
CA LYS A 138 -18.11 15.90 12.53
C LYS A 138 -18.93 14.91 13.32
N LEU A 139 -19.31 13.79 12.68
CA LEU A 139 -20.17 12.77 13.28
C LEU A 139 -19.43 11.88 14.29
N LEU A 140 -18.23 11.43 13.92
CA LEU A 140 -17.38 10.52 14.70
C LEU A 140 -15.94 11.07 14.76
N PRO A 141 -15.66 12.13 15.53
CA PRO A 141 -14.38 12.84 15.50
C PRO A 141 -13.19 11.95 15.83
N LYS A 142 -13.32 11.00 16.73
CA LYS A 142 -12.23 10.05 17.06
C LYS A 142 -11.90 9.14 15.87
N THR A 143 -12.92 8.57 15.24
CA THR A 143 -12.76 7.71 14.06
C THR A 143 -12.22 8.52 12.87
N GLY A 144 -12.72 9.74 12.68
CA GLY A 144 -12.25 10.66 11.64
C GLY A 144 -10.78 11.05 11.83
N ALA A 145 -10.38 11.38 13.06
CA ALA A 145 -8.98 11.70 13.36
C ALA A 145 -8.05 10.49 13.11
N LEU A 146 -8.45 9.29 13.54
CA LEU A 146 -7.69 8.05 13.29
C LEU A 146 -7.61 7.75 11.79
N LEU A 147 -8.70 7.90 11.04
CA LEU A 147 -8.70 7.71 9.58
C LEU A 147 -7.74 8.70 8.91
N GLY A 148 -7.81 9.98 9.30
CA GLY A 148 -6.92 11.02 8.80
C GLY A 148 -5.45 10.70 9.07
N PHE A 149 -5.10 10.39 10.32
CA PHE A 149 -3.72 10.05 10.70
C PHE A 149 -3.21 8.81 9.96
N THR A 150 -4.03 7.76 9.87
CA THR A 150 -3.64 6.51 9.23
C THR A 150 -3.48 6.68 7.72
N ALA A 151 -4.35 7.48 7.09
CA ALA A 151 -4.21 7.82 5.67
C ALA A 151 -2.93 8.63 5.40
N MET A 152 -2.58 9.59 6.28
CA MET A 152 -1.32 10.34 6.17
C MET A 152 -0.10 9.44 6.36
N ALA A 153 -0.17 8.44 7.23
CA ALA A 153 0.88 7.44 7.38
C ALA A 153 1.00 6.53 6.14
N SER A 154 -0.12 6.18 5.52
CA SER A 154 -0.16 5.39 4.28
C SER A 154 0.35 6.18 3.07
N LEU A 155 0.08 7.48 3.03
CA LEU A 155 0.52 8.40 1.98
C LEU A 155 2.05 8.55 1.91
N GLY A 156 2.77 8.15 2.96
CA GLY A 156 4.22 8.25 3.00
C GLY A 156 4.72 9.64 3.34
N LEU A 157 4.06 10.36 4.26
CA LEU A 157 4.60 11.63 4.73
C LEU A 157 5.92 11.45 5.48
N PRO A 158 6.95 12.28 5.22
CA PRO A 158 8.19 12.28 5.98
C PRO A 158 7.93 12.36 7.50
N GLY A 159 8.53 11.46 8.25
CA GLY A 159 8.30 11.32 9.70
C GLY A 159 7.30 10.24 10.08
N LEU A 160 6.49 9.73 9.16
CA LEU A 160 5.59 8.59 9.38
C LEU A 160 6.14 7.29 8.78
N ALA A 161 5.62 6.16 9.25
CA ALA A 161 6.20 4.86 8.97
C ALA A 161 6.19 4.46 7.48
N GLY A 162 5.18 4.88 6.71
CA GLY A 162 5.07 4.57 5.27
C GLY A 162 6.21 5.15 4.45
N PHE A 163 6.67 6.36 4.79
CA PHE A 163 7.72 7.05 4.06
C PHE A 163 9.03 6.25 3.96
N TRP A 164 9.48 5.68 5.07
CA TRP A 164 10.78 5.00 5.12
C TRP A 164 10.84 3.77 4.20
N GLY A 165 9.77 2.99 4.14
CA GLY A 165 9.69 1.83 3.25
C GLY A 165 9.74 2.22 1.79
N GLU A 166 8.95 3.22 1.38
CA GLU A 166 8.84 3.65 -0.01
C GLU A 166 10.09 4.40 -0.49
N PHE A 167 10.53 5.40 0.28
CA PHE A 167 11.68 6.21 -0.08
C PHE A 167 12.96 5.37 -0.21
N MET A 168 13.23 4.50 0.78
CA MET A 168 14.41 3.64 0.74
C MET A 168 14.31 2.57 -0.36
N ALA A 169 13.10 2.11 -0.73
CA ALA A 169 12.93 1.21 -1.86
C ALA A 169 13.30 1.89 -3.19
N LEU A 170 12.88 3.15 -3.38
CA LEU A 170 13.27 3.96 -4.53
C LEU A 170 14.80 4.19 -4.55
N LEU A 171 15.41 4.47 -3.41
CA LEU A 171 16.86 4.65 -3.29
C LEU A 171 17.62 3.35 -3.63
N GLY A 172 17.13 2.20 -3.17
CA GLY A 172 17.68 0.90 -3.53
C GLY A 172 17.57 0.61 -5.03
N ALA A 173 16.44 0.97 -5.64
CA ALA A 173 16.24 0.82 -7.08
C ALA A 173 17.07 1.82 -7.91
N TYR A 174 17.35 3.01 -7.39
CA TYR A 174 18.24 3.97 -8.06
C TYR A 174 19.66 3.43 -8.20
N ASN A 175 20.15 2.68 -7.21
CA ASN A 175 21.49 2.12 -7.19
C ASN A 175 21.45 0.60 -6.88
N PRO A 176 20.98 -0.23 -7.84
CA PRO A 176 20.81 -1.66 -7.65
C PRO A 176 22.14 -2.38 -7.51
N LEU A 177 22.12 -3.65 -7.13
CA LEU A 177 23.32 -4.50 -7.04
C LEU A 177 24.11 -4.46 -8.36
N SER A 178 25.44 -4.37 -8.24
CA SER A 178 26.34 -4.38 -9.39
C SER A 178 26.12 -5.62 -10.28
N GLY A 179 26.08 -5.39 -11.60
CA GLY A 179 25.78 -6.43 -12.58
C GLY A 179 24.31 -6.53 -12.99
N LEU A 180 23.38 -5.83 -12.30
CA LEU A 180 21.99 -5.70 -12.75
C LEU A 180 21.84 -4.58 -13.80
N ASN A 181 20.78 -4.68 -14.62
CA ASN A 181 20.47 -3.67 -15.63
C ASN A 181 19.97 -2.37 -14.98
N ILE A 182 20.89 -1.42 -14.80
CA ILE A 182 20.63 -0.13 -14.14
C ILE A 182 19.51 0.68 -14.79
N THR A 183 19.34 0.57 -16.11
CA THR A 183 18.30 1.29 -16.85
C THR A 183 16.91 0.79 -16.42
N VAL A 184 16.71 -0.51 -16.35
CA VAL A 184 15.44 -1.12 -15.91
C VAL A 184 15.09 -0.68 -14.49
N PHE A 185 16.06 -0.70 -13.59
CA PHE A 185 15.82 -0.29 -12.20
C PHE A 185 15.53 1.19 -12.05
N ARG A 186 16.23 2.06 -12.77
CA ARG A 186 15.97 3.50 -12.73
C ARG A 186 14.64 3.87 -13.37
N THR A 187 14.23 3.22 -14.46
CA THR A 187 12.90 3.42 -15.03
C THR A 187 11.81 2.93 -14.10
N SER A 188 12.00 1.79 -13.42
CA SER A 188 11.09 1.29 -12.41
C SER A 188 11.02 2.22 -11.18
N MET A 189 12.14 2.82 -10.78
CA MET A 189 12.19 3.83 -9.73
C MET A 189 11.41 5.09 -10.10
N VAL A 190 11.56 5.60 -11.34
CA VAL A 190 10.78 6.76 -11.82
C VAL A 190 9.28 6.44 -11.82
N ALA A 191 8.89 5.25 -12.29
CA ALA A 191 7.50 4.80 -12.20
C ALA A 191 7.01 4.73 -10.74
N GLY A 192 7.84 4.21 -9.83
CA GLY A 192 7.55 4.22 -8.40
C GLY A 192 7.36 5.64 -7.85
N ALA A 193 8.23 6.58 -8.20
CA ALA A 193 8.11 7.99 -7.78
C ALA A 193 6.81 8.64 -8.30
N ILE A 194 6.39 8.33 -9.52
CA ILE A 194 5.05 8.73 -10.02
C ILE A 194 3.96 8.07 -9.17
N GLY A 195 4.14 6.81 -8.81
CA GLY A 195 3.21 6.07 -7.97
C GLY A 195 3.01 6.69 -6.58
N THR A 196 4.06 7.27 -5.95
CA THR A 196 3.89 7.99 -4.66
C THR A 196 2.99 9.22 -4.82
N VAL A 197 3.09 9.94 -5.93
CA VAL A 197 2.19 11.08 -6.21
C VAL A 197 0.75 10.61 -6.40
N LEU A 198 0.55 9.50 -7.13
CA LEU A 198 -0.78 8.90 -7.31
C LEU A 198 -1.35 8.40 -5.98
N THR A 199 -0.50 7.83 -5.11
CA THR A 199 -0.90 7.40 -3.76
C THR A 199 -1.38 8.59 -2.93
N ALA A 200 -0.68 9.71 -2.96
CA ALA A 200 -1.12 10.95 -2.36
C ALA A 200 -2.49 11.39 -2.91
N GLY A 201 -2.63 11.34 -4.23
CA GLY A 201 -3.86 11.72 -4.91
C GLY A 201 -5.08 10.95 -4.43
N TYR A 202 -5.06 9.60 -4.47
CA TYR A 202 -6.23 8.82 -4.10
C TYR A 202 -6.54 8.83 -2.60
N LEU A 203 -5.52 8.92 -1.72
CA LEU A 203 -5.75 8.99 -0.28
C LEU A 203 -6.33 10.34 0.16
N LEU A 204 -5.83 11.45 -0.38
CA LEU A 204 -6.40 12.76 -0.13
C LEU A 204 -7.83 12.87 -0.69
N TRP A 205 -8.09 12.32 -1.88
CA TRP A 205 -9.41 12.25 -2.46
C TRP A 205 -10.38 11.40 -1.61
N MET A 206 -9.91 10.26 -1.07
CA MET A 206 -10.67 9.45 -0.11
C MET A 206 -11.00 10.25 1.15
N LEU A 207 -10.03 10.94 1.75
CA LEU A 207 -10.25 11.76 2.95
C LEU A 207 -11.23 12.89 2.68
N GLN A 208 -11.14 13.56 1.54
CA GLN A 208 -12.09 14.61 1.16
C GLN A 208 -13.52 14.08 1.09
N ARG A 209 -13.72 12.89 0.53
CA ARG A 209 -15.05 12.32 0.35
C ARG A 209 -15.67 11.74 1.61
N VAL A 210 -14.85 11.08 2.43
CA VAL A 210 -15.33 10.29 3.58
C VAL A 210 -15.24 11.10 4.87
N ASN A 211 -14.16 11.84 5.07
CA ASN A 211 -13.82 12.41 6.36
C ASN A 211 -14.21 13.88 6.50
N LEU A 212 -14.07 14.62 5.41
CA LEU A 212 -14.29 16.07 5.39
C LEU A 212 -15.68 16.41 4.84
N GLY A 213 -16.03 17.71 4.96
CA GLY A 213 -17.29 18.26 4.47
C GLY A 213 -18.44 18.08 5.43
N GLU A 214 -19.66 18.20 4.91
CA GLU A 214 -20.91 18.01 5.66
C GLU A 214 -21.38 16.56 5.56
N PRO A 215 -22.07 16.05 6.60
CA PRO A 215 -22.79 14.79 6.51
C PRO A 215 -23.76 14.80 5.34
N LYS A 216 -23.74 13.73 4.54
CA LYS A 216 -24.58 13.65 3.33
C LYS A 216 -25.94 13.01 3.59
N GLU A 217 -26.03 12.20 4.61
CA GLU A 217 -27.26 11.52 5.04
C GLU A 217 -27.42 11.66 6.55
N GLU A 218 -28.66 11.54 7.03
CA GLU A 218 -28.97 11.41 8.47
C GLU A 218 -28.73 9.95 8.88
N TRP A 219 -27.78 9.75 9.80
CA TRP A 219 -27.37 8.43 10.29
C TRP A 219 -27.86 8.14 11.70
#